data_7a23e634a716f0714f983886a41e318e
#
_entry.id   7a23e634a716f0714f983886a41e318e
#
_cell.length_a   1.000
_cell.length_b   1.000
_cell.length_c   1.000
_cell.angle_alpha   90.00
_cell.angle_beta   90.00
_cell.angle_gamma   90.00
#
_symmetry.space_group_name_H-M   'P 1'
#
loop_
_entity.id
_entity.type
_entity.pdbx_description
1 polymer ?
#
loop_
_entity_poly.entity_id
_entity_poly.type
_entity_poly.pdbx_seq_one_letter_code
_entity_poly.pdbx_strand_id
1 'polypeptide(L)'
;MGRKSTKDNKTIYQTSRESLALTRDAASEKLGFISADRIEKIEYEKSLPHPEEVLAMADCYKNPALCNYFCSHECPIGMEHVPEIKAKELSQITLEMLATLNKLTKEKERLIEITVDGELTEDEIPDFLAIKAELEKMSMAIDSLNLWIDQTIANGKIDKNLLKD
;
A
#
# COMPACT_ATOMS: atom_id res chain seq x y z
N MET A 1 25.45 14.47 -16.42
CA MET A 1 24.13 14.06 -16.94
C MET A 1 24.05 12.55 -16.93
N GLY A 2 23.29 11.97 -16.00
CA GLY A 2 23.09 10.52 -15.92
C GLY A 2 22.27 10.02 -17.09
N ARG A 3 22.72 8.95 -17.74
CA ARG A 3 22.01 8.29 -18.85
C ARG A 3 20.68 7.73 -18.33
N LYS A 4 19.54 8.14 -18.89
CA LYS A 4 18.24 7.48 -18.62
C LYS A 4 18.33 6.01 -19.06
N SER A 5 17.87 5.10 -18.20
CA SER A 5 17.77 3.68 -18.53
C SER A 5 16.79 3.48 -19.69
N THR A 6 17.19 2.68 -20.67
CA THR A 6 16.39 2.30 -21.85
C THR A 6 15.63 1.00 -21.67
N LYS A 7 15.54 0.47 -20.41
CA LYS A 7 14.86 -0.79 -20.09
C LYS A 7 13.34 -0.57 -20.24
N ASP A 8 12.64 -1.40 -21.04
CA ASP A 8 11.20 -1.32 -21.27
C ASP A 8 10.38 -1.72 -20.02
N ASN A 9 10.92 -2.59 -19.17
CA ASN A 9 10.33 -3.01 -17.88
C ASN A 9 11.12 -2.46 -16.70
N LYS A 10 10.71 -1.31 -16.19
CA LYS A 10 11.29 -0.70 -14.98
C LYS A 10 10.55 -1.16 -13.74
N THR A 11 11.29 -1.45 -12.68
CA THR A 11 10.70 -1.76 -11.37
C THR A 11 10.03 -0.52 -10.76
N ILE A 12 9.15 -0.73 -9.78
CA ILE A 12 8.53 0.36 -9.04
C ILE A 12 9.58 1.23 -8.31
N TYR A 13 10.67 0.64 -7.82
CA TYR A 13 11.77 1.37 -7.18
C TYR A 13 12.47 2.30 -8.17
N GLN A 14 12.77 1.79 -9.38
CA GLN A 14 13.39 2.59 -10.42
C GLN A 14 12.47 3.73 -10.90
N THR A 15 11.20 3.44 -11.15
CA THR A 15 10.23 4.45 -11.60
C THR A 15 10.01 5.53 -10.55
N SER A 16 9.96 5.16 -9.26
CA SER A 16 9.82 6.11 -8.15
C SER A 16 11.03 7.04 -8.04
N ARG A 17 12.26 6.52 -8.14
CA ARG A 17 13.47 7.35 -8.15
C ARG A 17 13.51 8.29 -9.35
N GLU A 18 13.22 7.77 -10.55
CA GLU A 18 13.28 8.54 -11.79
C GLU A 18 12.18 9.61 -11.88
N SER A 19 11.04 9.43 -11.22
CA SER A 19 9.97 10.44 -11.16
C SER A 19 10.44 11.75 -10.51
N LEU A 20 11.43 11.66 -9.60
CA LEU A 20 12.08 12.81 -8.98
C LEU A 20 13.35 13.27 -9.72
N ALA A 21 13.61 12.73 -10.91
CA ALA A 21 14.82 12.99 -11.69
C ALA A 21 16.14 12.69 -10.95
N LEU A 22 16.11 11.81 -9.93
CA LEU A 22 17.29 11.41 -9.17
C LEU A 22 18.11 10.38 -9.96
N THR A 23 19.45 10.57 -10.03
CA THR A 23 20.39 9.52 -10.41
C THR A 23 20.56 8.55 -9.25
N ARG A 24 21.14 7.35 -9.48
CA ARG A 24 21.44 6.41 -8.40
C ARG A 24 22.44 6.99 -7.39
N ASP A 25 23.44 7.73 -7.88
CA ASP A 25 24.40 8.40 -7.01
C ASP A 25 23.73 9.46 -6.13
N ALA A 26 22.88 10.31 -6.71
CA ALA A 26 22.14 11.31 -5.95
C ALA A 26 21.14 10.68 -4.95
N ALA A 27 20.55 9.55 -5.30
CA ALA A 27 19.69 8.80 -4.40
C ALA A 27 20.49 8.17 -3.24
N SER A 28 21.64 7.57 -3.56
CA SER A 28 22.58 7.00 -2.57
C SER A 28 23.04 8.05 -1.55
N GLU A 29 23.40 9.24 -2.02
CA GLU A 29 23.78 10.38 -1.16
C GLU A 29 22.66 10.77 -0.19
N LYS A 30 21.42 10.85 -0.68
CA LYS A 30 20.24 11.18 0.15
C LYS A 30 19.89 10.07 1.14
N LEU A 31 19.99 8.82 0.75
CA LEU A 31 19.68 7.64 1.57
C LEU A 31 20.76 7.36 2.63
N GLY A 32 22.01 7.76 2.37
CA GLY A 32 23.13 7.70 3.30
C GLY A 32 23.72 6.30 3.52
N PHE A 33 22.89 5.27 3.70
CA PHE A 33 23.35 3.89 4.00
C PHE A 33 23.15 2.90 2.85
N ILE A 34 22.50 3.31 1.74
CA ILE A 34 22.25 2.46 0.57
C ILE A 34 23.16 2.95 -0.58
N SER A 35 24.12 2.16 -0.99
CA SER A 35 25.03 2.53 -2.07
C SER A 35 24.34 2.52 -3.45
N ALA A 36 24.89 3.27 -4.41
CA ALA A 36 24.39 3.30 -5.78
C ALA A 36 24.39 1.90 -6.44
N ASP A 37 25.39 1.06 -6.14
CA ASP A 37 25.46 -0.33 -6.59
C ASP A 37 24.34 -1.20 -5.97
N ARG A 38 24.01 -0.95 -4.69
CA ARG A 38 22.89 -1.62 -4.02
C ARG A 38 21.55 -1.23 -4.64
N ILE A 39 21.34 0.07 -4.91
CA ILE A 39 20.15 0.58 -5.62
C ILE A 39 20.04 -0.08 -6.99
N GLU A 40 21.15 -0.18 -7.73
CA GLU A 40 21.17 -0.85 -9.04
C GLU A 40 20.73 -2.32 -8.95
N LYS A 41 21.23 -3.07 -7.96
CA LYS A 41 20.87 -4.48 -7.76
C LYS A 41 19.39 -4.65 -7.48
N ILE A 42 18.78 -3.76 -6.68
CA ILE A 42 17.35 -3.75 -6.40
C ILE A 42 16.55 -3.42 -7.67
N GLU A 43 16.93 -2.36 -8.39
CA GLU A 43 16.23 -1.93 -9.62
C GLU A 43 16.33 -2.93 -10.78
N TYR A 44 17.35 -3.80 -10.78
CA TYR A 44 17.50 -4.88 -11.75
C TYR A 44 17.00 -6.23 -11.24
N GLU A 45 16.36 -6.26 -10.07
CA GLU A 45 15.81 -7.48 -9.46
C GLU A 45 16.88 -8.56 -9.20
N LYS A 46 18.16 -8.14 -9.09
CA LYS A 46 19.28 -9.02 -8.75
C LYS A 46 19.28 -9.41 -7.28
N SER A 47 18.64 -8.62 -6.44
CA SER A 47 18.42 -8.91 -5.02
C SER A 47 17.22 -8.11 -4.50
N LEU A 48 16.42 -8.73 -3.65
CA LEU A 48 15.34 -8.05 -2.96
C LEU A 48 15.88 -6.99 -1.98
N PRO A 49 15.19 -5.86 -1.82
CA PRO A 49 15.55 -4.90 -0.78
C PRO A 49 15.23 -5.46 0.61
N HIS A 50 15.91 -4.92 1.63
CA HIS A 50 15.52 -5.14 3.02
C HIS A 50 14.40 -4.17 3.42
N PRO A 51 13.56 -4.51 4.42
CA PRO A 51 12.46 -3.64 4.85
C PRO A 51 12.90 -2.20 5.18
N GLU A 52 14.06 -2.04 5.83
CA GLU A 52 14.62 -0.74 6.19
C GLU A 52 15.03 0.07 4.95
N GLU A 53 15.51 -0.61 3.90
CA GLU A 53 15.85 0.03 2.62
C GLU A 53 14.56 0.53 1.93
N VAL A 54 13.48 -0.27 1.97
CA VAL A 54 12.19 0.11 1.39
C VAL A 54 11.60 1.32 2.10
N LEU A 55 11.62 1.34 3.44
CA LEU A 55 11.16 2.49 4.23
C LEU A 55 11.93 3.77 3.85
N ALA A 56 13.26 3.69 3.79
CA ALA A 56 14.09 4.81 3.41
C ALA A 56 13.84 5.27 1.96
N MET A 57 13.69 4.32 1.03
CA MET A 57 13.35 4.63 -0.37
C MET A 57 11.96 5.25 -0.50
N ALA A 58 10.96 4.78 0.25
CA ALA A 58 9.61 5.33 0.24
C ALA A 58 9.59 6.81 0.66
N ASP A 59 10.32 7.14 1.72
CA ASP A 59 10.48 8.51 2.19
C ASP A 59 11.29 9.38 1.20
N CYS A 60 12.46 8.91 0.79
CA CYS A 60 13.34 9.63 -0.13
C CYS A 60 12.70 9.88 -1.50
N TYR A 61 11.97 8.91 -2.03
CA TYR A 61 11.32 8.99 -3.34
C TYR A 61 9.89 9.57 -3.26
N LYS A 62 9.43 9.92 -2.05
CA LYS A 62 8.08 10.44 -1.79
C LYS A 62 6.99 9.51 -2.33
N ASN A 63 7.20 8.22 -2.22
CA ASN A 63 6.27 7.20 -2.67
C ASN A 63 5.99 6.16 -1.58
N PRO A 64 5.03 6.41 -0.67
CA PRO A 64 4.66 5.47 0.40
C PRO A 64 4.10 4.14 -0.13
N ALA A 65 3.63 4.09 -1.39
CA ALA A 65 3.17 2.84 -2.01
C ALA A 65 4.26 1.77 -2.12
N LEU A 66 5.55 2.13 -2.05
CA LEU A 66 6.67 1.17 -2.05
C LEU A 66 6.58 0.20 -0.87
N CYS A 67 6.12 0.66 0.30
CA CYS A 67 5.97 -0.20 1.48
C CYS A 67 4.89 -1.26 1.27
N ASN A 68 3.72 -0.88 0.76
CA ASN A 68 2.67 -1.85 0.43
C ASN A 68 3.11 -2.81 -0.68
N TYR A 69 3.76 -2.30 -1.73
CA TYR A 69 4.28 -3.13 -2.81
C TYR A 69 5.25 -4.20 -2.27
N PHE A 70 6.23 -3.81 -1.46
CA PHE A 70 7.17 -4.75 -0.85
C PHE A 70 6.44 -5.81 -0.02
N CYS A 71 5.51 -5.41 0.84
CA CYS A 71 4.77 -6.34 1.67
C CYS A 71 3.94 -7.31 0.83
N SER A 72 3.22 -6.83 -0.18
CA SER A 72 2.29 -7.65 -0.97
C SER A 72 2.97 -8.49 -2.06
N HIS A 73 4.23 -8.19 -2.48
CA HIS A 73 4.88 -8.86 -3.61
C HIS A 73 6.23 -9.49 -3.29
N GLU A 74 6.96 -9.02 -2.28
CA GLU A 74 8.34 -9.41 -2.04
C GLU A 74 8.57 -10.00 -0.64
N CYS A 75 7.74 -9.65 0.35
CA CYS A 75 7.81 -10.20 1.70
C CYS A 75 7.00 -11.49 1.81
N PRO A 76 7.59 -12.66 2.13
CA PRO A 76 6.85 -13.91 2.21
C PRO A 76 5.64 -13.89 3.17
N ILE A 77 5.77 -13.21 4.31
CA ILE A 77 4.67 -13.05 5.27
C ILE A 77 3.62 -12.08 4.71
N GLY A 78 4.07 -10.97 4.12
CA GLY A 78 3.17 -9.97 3.57
C GLY A 78 2.37 -10.49 2.38
N MET A 79 2.95 -11.32 1.51
CA MET A 79 2.24 -11.95 0.38
C MET A 79 1.03 -12.79 0.82
N GLU A 80 1.07 -13.35 2.04
CA GLU A 80 -0.05 -14.11 2.61
C GLU A 80 -1.10 -13.23 3.31
N HIS A 81 -0.68 -12.07 3.84
CA HIS A 81 -1.51 -11.31 4.79
C HIS A 81 -1.78 -9.87 4.39
N VAL A 82 -1.06 -9.32 3.43
CA VAL A 82 -1.17 -7.91 3.03
C VAL A 82 -1.68 -7.79 1.60
N PRO A 83 -2.89 -7.28 1.38
CA PRO A 83 -3.41 -7.07 0.03
C PRO A 83 -2.64 -5.95 -0.69
N GLU A 84 -2.54 -6.08 -2.01
CA GLU A 84 -2.05 -5.00 -2.85
C GLU A 84 -3.04 -3.82 -2.85
N ILE A 85 -2.58 -2.65 -2.43
CA ILE A 85 -3.35 -1.41 -2.44
C ILE A 85 -2.95 -0.56 -3.64
N LYS A 86 -3.90 -0.30 -4.53
CA LYS A 86 -3.70 0.57 -5.69
C LYS A 86 -3.98 2.02 -5.33
N ALA A 87 -3.13 2.92 -5.82
CA ALA A 87 -3.40 4.35 -5.71
C ALA A 87 -4.73 4.70 -6.43
N LYS A 88 -5.61 5.41 -5.72
CA LYS A 88 -6.91 5.84 -6.21
C LYS A 88 -7.14 7.31 -5.90
N GLU A 89 -8.05 7.95 -6.63
CA GLU A 89 -8.52 9.29 -6.31
C GLU A 89 -9.44 9.27 -5.08
N LEU A 90 -9.38 10.32 -4.25
CA LEU A 90 -10.17 10.42 -3.02
C LEU A 90 -11.67 10.21 -3.26
N SER A 91 -12.21 10.75 -4.35
CA SER A 91 -13.62 10.57 -4.73
C SER A 91 -14.00 9.11 -4.97
N GLN A 92 -13.11 8.34 -5.61
CA GLN A 92 -13.33 6.92 -5.85
C GLN A 92 -13.29 6.14 -4.52
N ILE A 93 -12.31 6.42 -3.66
CA ILE A 93 -12.22 5.80 -2.33
C ILE A 93 -13.48 6.07 -1.52
N THR A 94 -13.96 7.33 -1.51
CA THR A 94 -15.17 7.72 -0.80
C THR A 94 -16.40 6.96 -1.30
N LEU A 95 -16.57 6.81 -2.62
CA LEU A 95 -17.68 6.07 -3.20
C LEU A 95 -17.62 4.58 -2.83
N GLU A 96 -16.46 3.96 -2.87
CA GLU A 96 -16.26 2.56 -2.47
C GLU A 96 -16.59 2.36 -0.98
N MET A 97 -16.13 3.26 -0.10
CA MET A 97 -16.45 3.24 1.33
C MET A 97 -17.96 3.36 1.57
N LEU A 98 -18.62 4.33 0.96
CA LEU A 98 -20.06 4.54 1.12
C LEU A 98 -20.89 3.36 0.60
N ALA A 99 -20.50 2.78 -0.53
CA ALA A 99 -21.15 1.58 -1.06
C ALA A 99 -21.05 0.39 -0.10
N THR A 100 -19.87 0.16 0.48
CA THR A 100 -19.63 -0.92 1.44
C THR A 100 -20.36 -0.67 2.76
N LEU A 101 -20.35 0.57 3.29
CA LEU A 101 -21.09 0.95 4.48
C LEU A 101 -22.60 0.69 4.32
N ASN A 102 -23.17 1.06 3.17
CA ASN A 102 -24.58 0.81 2.88
C ASN A 102 -24.93 -0.68 2.86
N LYS A 103 -24.03 -1.54 2.36
CA LYS A 103 -24.21 -3.00 2.41
C LYS A 103 -24.11 -3.53 3.83
N LEU A 104 -23.05 -3.22 4.55
CA LEU A 104 -22.86 -3.63 5.94
C LEU A 104 -23.99 -3.20 6.85
N THR A 105 -24.57 -2.00 6.62
CA THR A 105 -25.74 -1.54 7.37
C THR A 105 -26.96 -2.44 7.18
N LYS A 106 -27.15 -2.99 5.97
CA LYS A 106 -28.25 -3.93 5.68
C LYS A 106 -28.02 -5.32 6.29
N GLU A 107 -26.78 -5.73 6.39
CA GLU A 107 -26.36 -7.06 6.86
C GLU A 107 -26.07 -7.09 8.38
N LYS A 108 -26.13 -5.92 9.03
CA LYS A 108 -25.78 -5.77 10.46
C LYS A 108 -26.61 -6.69 11.36
N GLU A 109 -27.93 -6.76 11.15
CA GLU A 109 -28.81 -7.59 11.97
C GLU A 109 -28.51 -9.06 11.79
N ARG A 110 -28.25 -9.48 10.54
CA ARG A 110 -27.86 -10.88 10.24
C ARG A 110 -26.53 -11.25 10.89
N LEU A 111 -25.54 -10.34 10.90
CA LEU A 111 -24.27 -10.58 11.59
C LEU A 111 -24.47 -10.75 13.10
N ILE A 112 -25.36 -9.96 13.72
CA ILE A 112 -25.67 -10.07 15.13
C ILE A 112 -26.34 -11.43 15.42
N GLU A 113 -27.31 -11.86 14.59
CA GLU A 113 -27.99 -13.15 14.74
C GLU A 113 -27.00 -14.33 14.72
N ILE A 114 -26.12 -14.36 13.70
CA ILE A 114 -25.12 -15.42 13.53
C ILE A 114 -24.12 -15.48 14.69
N THR A 115 -23.83 -14.36 15.34
CA THR A 115 -22.77 -14.29 16.37
C THR A 115 -23.29 -14.32 17.80
N VAL A 116 -24.59 -14.40 18.02
CA VAL A 116 -25.22 -14.24 19.35
C VAL A 116 -24.86 -15.37 20.32
N ASP A 117 -24.76 -16.59 19.83
CA ASP A 117 -24.42 -17.78 20.64
C ASP A 117 -22.92 -18.14 20.62
N GLY A 118 -22.13 -17.44 19.78
CA GLY A 118 -20.68 -17.65 19.65
C GLY A 118 -20.29 -18.90 18.86
N GLU A 119 -21.26 -19.61 18.26
CA GLU A 119 -21.05 -20.76 17.39
C GLU A 119 -21.51 -20.42 15.97
N LEU A 120 -20.88 -21.03 14.96
CA LEU A 120 -21.23 -20.84 13.56
C LEU A 120 -21.74 -22.17 13.00
N THR A 121 -23.02 -22.20 12.66
CA THR A 121 -23.66 -23.40 12.08
C THR A 121 -23.41 -23.50 10.58
N GLU A 122 -23.58 -24.72 10.00
CA GLU A 122 -23.33 -24.97 8.57
C GLU A 122 -24.19 -24.11 7.64
N ASP A 123 -25.44 -23.83 8.02
CA ASP A 123 -26.38 -23.00 7.27
C ASP A 123 -26.09 -21.49 7.38
N GLU A 124 -25.37 -21.05 8.39
CA GLU A 124 -24.94 -19.65 8.59
C GLU A 124 -23.61 -19.31 7.87
N ILE A 125 -22.79 -20.33 7.56
CA ILE A 125 -21.49 -20.14 6.92
C ILE A 125 -21.57 -19.28 5.63
N PRO A 126 -22.52 -19.49 4.70
CA PRO A 126 -22.58 -18.68 3.48
C PRO A 126 -22.82 -17.19 3.75
N ASP A 127 -23.75 -16.87 4.67
CA ASP A 127 -24.05 -15.49 5.05
C ASP A 127 -22.86 -14.82 5.76
N PHE A 128 -22.24 -15.55 6.69
CA PHE A 128 -21.05 -15.08 7.40
C PHE A 128 -19.90 -14.77 6.45
N LEU A 129 -19.64 -15.66 5.46
CA LEU A 129 -18.59 -15.44 4.47
C LEU A 129 -18.89 -14.25 3.54
N ALA A 130 -20.17 -14.03 3.20
CA ALA A 130 -20.58 -12.86 2.42
C ALA A 130 -20.33 -11.56 3.18
N ILE A 131 -20.70 -11.51 4.47
CA ILE A 131 -20.44 -10.35 5.35
C ILE A 131 -18.94 -10.14 5.53
N LYS A 132 -18.17 -11.23 5.77
CA LYS A 132 -16.70 -11.16 5.85
C LYS A 132 -16.09 -10.53 4.61
N ALA A 133 -16.54 -10.92 3.41
CA ALA A 133 -16.06 -10.34 2.17
C ALA A 133 -16.35 -8.83 2.03
N GLU A 134 -17.47 -8.35 2.53
CA GLU A 134 -17.76 -6.90 2.56
C GLU A 134 -16.88 -6.17 3.60
N LEU A 135 -16.60 -6.78 4.75
CA LEU A 135 -15.66 -6.24 5.73
C LEU A 135 -14.22 -6.14 5.17
N GLU A 136 -13.80 -7.14 4.39
CA GLU A 136 -12.49 -7.10 3.69
C GLU A 136 -12.42 -5.96 2.68
N LYS A 137 -13.50 -5.70 1.93
CA LYS A 137 -13.58 -4.53 1.03
C LYS A 137 -13.50 -3.21 1.80
N MET A 138 -14.13 -3.12 2.97
CA MET A 138 -14.02 -1.94 3.83
C MET A 138 -12.59 -1.73 4.30
N SER A 139 -11.91 -2.79 4.75
CA SER A 139 -10.49 -2.74 5.13
C SER A 139 -9.63 -2.20 3.99
N MET A 140 -9.78 -2.74 2.78
CA MET A 140 -9.04 -2.27 1.60
C MET A 140 -9.34 -0.81 1.25
N ALA A 141 -10.57 -0.35 1.45
CA ALA A 141 -10.93 1.04 1.19
C ALA A 141 -10.29 1.99 2.23
N ILE A 142 -10.23 1.58 3.50
CA ILE A 142 -9.52 2.30 4.57
C ILE A 142 -8.02 2.37 4.28
N ASP A 143 -7.40 1.26 3.87
CA ASP A 143 -5.99 1.23 3.51
C ASP A 143 -5.69 2.11 2.29
N SER A 144 -6.61 2.14 1.31
CA SER A 144 -6.52 3.05 0.16
C SER A 144 -6.60 4.52 0.58
N LEU A 145 -7.43 4.86 1.58
CA LEU A 145 -7.52 6.20 2.14
C LEU A 145 -6.22 6.58 2.87
N ASN A 146 -5.69 5.67 3.69
CA ASN A 146 -4.42 5.88 4.38
C ASN A 146 -3.28 6.12 3.38
N LEU A 147 -3.18 5.30 2.34
CA LEU A 147 -2.18 5.48 1.28
C LEU A 147 -2.34 6.84 0.57
N TRP A 148 -3.59 7.27 0.30
CA TRP A 148 -3.85 8.57 -0.31
C TRP A 148 -3.41 9.73 0.60
N ILE A 149 -3.67 9.63 1.90
CA ILE A 149 -3.21 10.61 2.91
C ILE A 149 -1.69 10.67 2.93
N ASP A 150 -1.01 9.52 3.05
CA ASP A 150 0.45 9.45 3.08
C ASP A 150 1.07 10.02 1.81
N GLN A 151 0.50 9.72 0.65
CA GLN A 151 0.96 10.27 -0.63
C GLN A 151 0.76 11.80 -0.70
N THR A 152 -0.33 12.29 -0.13
CA THR A 152 -0.67 13.72 -0.12
C THR A 152 0.29 14.49 0.81
N ILE A 153 0.67 13.88 1.94
CA ILE A 153 1.70 14.40 2.86
C ILE A 153 3.08 14.39 2.19
N ALA A 154 3.47 13.26 1.58
CA ALA A 154 4.77 13.12 0.91
C ALA A 154 4.96 14.15 -0.21
N ASN A 155 3.86 14.54 -0.87
CA ASN A 155 3.83 15.58 -1.90
C ASN A 155 3.73 17.01 -1.33
N GLY A 156 3.69 17.18 -0.01
CA GLY A 156 3.62 18.47 0.67
C GLY A 156 2.29 19.23 0.51
N LYS A 157 1.21 18.53 0.14
CA LYS A 157 -0.13 19.11 0.01
C LYS A 157 -0.89 19.17 1.34
N ILE A 158 -0.51 18.33 2.30
CA ILE A 158 -1.00 18.34 3.69
C ILE A 158 0.21 18.44 4.62
N ASP A 159 0.14 19.33 5.62
CA ASP A 159 1.15 19.41 6.67
C ASP A 159 0.95 18.24 7.65
N LYS A 160 2.00 17.42 7.81
CA LYS A 160 2.02 16.28 8.74
C LYS A 160 1.70 16.67 10.18
N ASN A 161 2.00 17.90 10.57
CA ASN A 161 1.73 18.38 11.93
C ASN A 161 0.23 18.59 12.22
N LEU A 162 -0.60 18.75 11.19
CA LEU A 162 -2.06 18.87 11.33
C LEU A 162 -2.74 17.51 11.63
N LEU A 163 -2.02 16.41 11.51
CA LEU A 163 -2.54 15.04 11.72
C LEU A 163 -1.99 14.39 13.00
N LYS A 164 -1.25 15.16 13.83
CA LYS A 164 -0.79 14.71 15.14
C LYS A 164 -1.79 15.21 16.17
N ASP A 165 -2.64 14.33 16.66
CA ASP A 165 -3.32 14.45 17.95
C ASP A 165 -2.43 13.91 19.07
#